data_6203d508d21ac8ceebeeeda24cb0ba72
#
_entry.id   6203d508d21ac8ceebeeeda24cb0ba72
#
_cell.length_a   1.000
_cell.length_b   1.000
_cell.length_c   1.000
_cell.angle_alpha   90.00
_cell.angle_beta   90.00
_cell.angle_gamma   90.00
#
_symmetry.space_group_name_H-M   'P 1'
#
loop_
_entity.id
_entity.type
_entity.pdbx_description
1 polymer ?
#
loop_
_entity_poly.entity_id
_entity_poly.type
_entity_poly.pdbx_seq_one_letter_code
_entity_poly.pdbx_strand_id
1 'polypeptide(L)'
;MTHKPTPEQDAILTAVASSSANLMLVARAGCGKTSTLKLIDSTLRSAALLVCFNKSIAEDARKEVRGTTTVKTFNSLGHSIWAEYHGRKLTLNKNKLRDIYKAFADEAPRSERTFLWSLYDSVTSAINMARAIGYIPASHALARKAIATWSDVERRLDETPLPEVQGIADKLLNLSIAQAYSGVIDFNDQVYMPALFAGHYPSFPMVMIDEYQDLSPVNHAMVSKLCRNSRQIGVGDPAQAIYEFRGADSNAMSRATEQFAMDTYPLSLSFRCPSAITSNVHWLVPDIRSVRDGGSIHHGGSLDLRPDTAVICRYNAPLVRLALETLVSGTRVDVAGVDIGSRIIRLLEKLGPTSLTRSQALDAIANWEAERESLDSKTAPDLADCMRVFVSKTQTLDGAISYAQHLFSSTEGEIRFLSGHRSKGLEFDHVYHLDHESIKTSGQDPNIHYVIDTRPKETLTYIKSHH
;
A
#
# COMPACT_ATOMS: atom_id res chain seq x y z
N MET A 1 11.48 -8.32 28.62
CA MET A 1 10.81 -7.59 29.73
C MET A 1 9.31 -7.56 29.38
N THR A 2 8.47 -8.18 30.18
CA THR A 2 7.01 -8.13 30.03
C THR A 2 6.56 -6.75 30.49
N HIS A 3 6.30 -5.84 29.55
CA HIS A 3 5.69 -4.55 29.88
C HIS A 3 4.33 -4.80 30.53
N LYS A 4 4.06 -4.12 31.64
CA LYS A 4 2.71 -4.11 32.26
C LYS A 4 1.73 -3.50 31.26
N PRO A 5 0.57 -4.14 31.02
CA PRO A 5 -0.45 -3.57 30.14
C PRO A 5 -0.86 -2.16 30.56
N THR A 6 -1.17 -1.33 29.60
CA THR A 6 -1.76 -0.01 29.85
C THR A 6 -3.22 -0.16 30.31
N PRO A 7 -3.82 0.87 30.96
CA PRO A 7 -5.25 0.83 31.31
C PRO A 7 -6.17 0.53 30.12
N GLU A 8 -5.85 1.03 28.91
CA GLU A 8 -6.60 0.75 27.69
C GLU A 8 -6.45 -0.74 27.30
N GLN A 9 -5.24 -1.29 27.36
CA GLN A 9 -4.99 -2.70 27.10
C GLN A 9 -5.67 -3.60 28.14
N ASP A 10 -5.66 -3.23 29.43
CA ASP A 10 -6.35 -3.96 30.49
C ASP A 10 -7.87 -3.97 30.26
N ALA A 11 -8.46 -2.86 29.82
CA ALA A 11 -9.87 -2.80 29.47
C ALA A 11 -10.21 -3.75 28.31
N ILE A 12 -9.34 -3.78 27.27
CA ILE A 12 -9.49 -4.70 26.12
C ILE A 12 -9.39 -6.16 26.58
N LEU A 13 -8.38 -6.51 27.38
CA LEU A 13 -8.20 -7.87 27.92
C LEU A 13 -9.40 -8.30 28.76
N THR A 14 -9.95 -7.39 29.55
CA THR A 14 -11.17 -7.61 30.33
C THR A 14 -12.37 -7.90 29.41
N ALA A 15 -12.56 -7.10 28.35
CA ALA A 15 -13.61 -7.32 27.36
C ALA A 15 -13.44 -8.65 26.61
N VAL A 16 -12.19 -9.03 26.29
CA VAL A 16 -11.91 -10.34 25.67
C VAL A 16 -12.31 -11.49 26.59
N ALA A 17 -12.06 -11.37 27.88
CA ALA A 17 -12.34 -12.41 28.86
C ALA A 17 -13.82 -12.50 29.27
N SER A 18 -14.52 -11.36 29.35
CA SER A 18 -15.88 -11.27 29.93
C SER A 18 -17.01 -11.23 28.91
N SER A 19 -16.73 -11.03 27.63
CA SER A 19 -17.71 -10.90 26.54
C SER A 19 -17.40 -11.82 25.38
N SER A 20 -18.41 -12.16 24.58
CA SER A 20 -18.28 -12.82 23.28
C SER A 20 -18.42 -11.86 22.09
N ALA A 21 -18.62 -10.57 22.35
CA ALA A 21 -18.78 -9.55 21.31
C ALA A 21 -17.53 -9.46 20.44
N ASN A 22 -17.71 -9.11 19.17
CA ASN A 22 -16.61 -8.72 18.28
C ASN A 22 -16.04 -7.39 18.73
N LEU A 23 -14.73 -7.18 18.55
CA LEU A 23 -14.05 -5.98 19.00
C LEU A 23 -13.34 -5.29 17.85
N MET A 24 -13.45 -3.95 17.78
CA MET A 24 -12.65 -3.09 16.92
C MET A 24 -11.74 -2.22 17.78
N LEU A 25 -10.43 -2.42 17.68
CA LEU A 25 -9.43 -1.64 18.39
C LEU A 25 -8.99 -0.48 17.50
N VAL A 26 -9.39 0.74 17.88
CA VAL A 26 -8.99 1.96 17.17
C VAL A 26 -7.69 2.46 17.78
N ALA A 27 -6.60 2.12 17.11
CA ALA A 27 -5.25 2.43 17.58
C ALA A 27 -4.69 3.67 16.90
N ARG A 28 -3.75 4.35 17.57
CA ARG A 28 -2.99 5.47 17.02
C ARG A 28 -1.56 5.05 16.67
N ALA A 29 -0.83 5.94 16.01
CA ALA A 29 0.55 5.66 15.61
C ALA A 29 1.43 5.31 16.82
N GLY A 30 2.13 4.18 16.76
CA GLY A 30 3.02 3.73 17.84
C GLY A 30 2.33 3.25 19.12
N CYS A 31 1.01 3.05 19.13
CA CYS A 31 0.24 2.63 20.33
C CYS A 31 0.23 1.11 20.58
N GLY A 32 1.12 0.37 19.94
CA GLY A 32 1.31 -1.05 20.22
C GLY A 32 0.19 -1.96 19.71
N LYS A 33 -0.36 -1.72 18.51
CA LYS A 33 -1.36 -2.56 17.84
C LYS A 33 -1.03 -4.05 17.92
N THR A 34 0.10 -4.42 17.30
CA THR A 34 0.55 -5.82 17.23
C THR A 34 0.87 -6.38 18.62
N SER A 35 1.44 -5.57 19.52
CA SER A 35 1.69 -5.97 20.92
C SER A 35 0.38 -6.28 21.66
N THR A 36 -0.67 -5.50 21.42
CA THR A 36 -1.99 -5.74 22.03
C THR A 36 -2.61 -7.04 21.50
N LEU A 37 -2.49 -7.34 20.21
CA LEU A 37 -2.94 -8.62 19.64
C LEU A 37 -2.18 -9.80 20.26
N LYS A 38 -0.87 -9.66 20.49
CA LYS A 38 -0.05 -10.69 21.18
C LYS A 38 -0.47 -10.86 22.65
N LEU A 39 -0.77 -9.77 23.35
CA LEU A 39 -1.32 -9.84 24.72
C LEU A 39 -2.65 -10.59 24.74
N ILE A 40 -3.57 -10.25 23.84
CA ILE A 40 -4.84 -10.97 23.69
C ILE A 40 -4.57 -12.45 23.44
N ASP A 41 -3.72 -12.76 22.46
CA ASP A 41 -3.35 -14.14 22.12
C ASP A 41 -2.87 -14.92 23.33
N SER A 42 -2.02 -14.32 24.17
CA SER A 42 -1.49 -14.97 25.37
C SER A 42 -2.55 -15.37 26.40
N THR A 43 -3.72 -14.74 26.38
CA THR A 43 -4.85 -15.03 27.30
C THR A 43 -5.81 -16.08 26.76
N LEU A 44 -5.78 -16.37 25.47
CA LEU A 44 -6.71 -17.30 24.84
C LEU A 44 -6.40 -18.75 25.27
N ARG A 45 -7.44 -19.56 25.40
CA ARG A 45 -7.33 -21.01 25.68
C ARG A 45 -7.56 -21.88 24.45
N SER A 46 -8.21 -21.33 23.43
CA SER A 46 -8.55 -22.01 22.19
C SER A 46 -7.59 -21.67 21.07
N ALA A 47 -7.66 -22.39 19.96
CA ALA A 47 -6.96 -22.05 18.73
C ALA A 47 -7.45 -20.70 18.17
N ALA A 48 -6.55 -19.96 17.56
CA ALA A 48 -6.86 -18.67 16.95
C ALA A 48 -6.19 -18.54 15.57
N LEU A 49 -6.71 -17.61 14.76
CA LEU A 49 -6.09 -17.19 13.53
C LEU A 49 -5.71 -15.71 13.66
N LEU A 50 -4.47 -15.37 13.38
CA LEU A 50 -3.99 -14.00 13.21
C LEU A 50 -3.73 -13.73 11.72
N VAL A 51 -4.50 -12.81 11.15
CA VAL A 51 -4.33 -12.35 9.76
C VAL A 51 -3.54 -11.05 9.75
N CYS A 52 -2.37 -11.08 9.13
CA CYS A 52 -1.46 -9.94 8.98
C CYS A 52 -1.53 -9.37 7.57
N PHE A 53 -1.27 -8.08 7.45
CA PHE A 53 -1.30 -7.40 6.15
C PHE A 53 -0.16 -7.84 5.22
N ASN A 54 1.06 -8.00 5.73
CA ASN A 54 2.23 -8.36 4.93
C ASN A 54 3.02 -9.54 5.51
N LYS A 55 3.98 -10.05 4.69
CA LYS A 55 4.78 -11.23 5.03
C LYS A 55 5.73 -10.99 6.19
N SER A 56 6.39 -9.82 6.25
CA SER A 56 7.36 -9.51 7.32
C SER A 56 6.67 -9.51 8.69
N ILE A 57 5.54 -8.78 8.80
CA ILE A 57 4.74 -8.74 10.04
C ILE A 57 4.28 -10.15 10.44
N ALA A 58 3.86 -10.98 9.45
CA ALA A 58 3.44 -12.35 9.72
C ALA A 58 4.60 -13.24 10.21
N GLU A 59 5.81 -13.06 9.68
CA GLU A 59 7.00 -13.81 10.10
C GLU A 59 7.41 -13.44 11.53
N ASP A 60 7.36 -12.17 11.89
CA ASP A 60 7.68 -11.71 13.24
C ASP A 60 6.60 -12.14 14.24
N ALA A 61 5.33 -12.03 13.88
CA ALA A 61 4.23 -12.48 14.72
C ALA A 61 4.33 -13.99 15.04
N ARG A 62 4.72 -14.84 14.07
CA ARG A 62 4.88 -16.29 14.30
C ARG A 62 5.88 -16.66 15.38
N LYS A 63 6.90 -15.81 15.60
CA LYS A 63 7.93 -16.05 16.64
C LYS A 63 7.41 -15.79 18.04
N GLU A 64 6.33 -15.02 18.17
CA GLU A 64 5.90 -14.45 19.46
C GLU A 64 4.50 -14.89 19.90
N VAL A 65 3.66 -15.42 18.98
CA VAL A 65 2.33 -15.95 19.34
C VAL A 65 2.41 -17.37 19.85
N ARG A 66 1.33 -17.81 20.52
CA ARG A 66 1.22 -19.20 21.00
C ARG A 66 1.27 -20.20 19.84
N GLY A 67 1.79 -21.40 20.11
CA GLY A 67 1.85 -22.47 19.12
C GLY A 67 0.49 -22.96 18.59
N THR A 68 -0.60 -22.63 19.29
CA THR A 68 -1.99 -22.91 18.87
C THR A 68 -2.58 -21.82 17.98
N THR A 69 -1.87 -20.71 17.75
CA THR A 69 -2.30 -19.61 16.90
C THR A 69 -1.67 -19.73 15.53
N THR A 70 -2.52 -19.85 14.52
CA THR A 70 -2.11 -19.84 13.11
C THR A 70 -1.91 -18.41 12.64
N VAL A 71 -0.75 -18.10 12.03
CA VAL A 71 -0.49 -16.77 11.46
C VAL A 71 -0.43 -16.86 9.94
N LYS A 72 -1.26 -16.08 9.27
CA LYS A 72 -1.36 -16.01 7.80
C LYS A 72 -1.42 -14.56 7.32
N THR A 73 -1.00 -14.32 6.07
CA THR A 73 -1.43 -13.12 5.33
C THR A 73 -2.73 -13.43 4.58
N PHE A 74 -3.47 -12.40 4.14
CA PHE A 74 -4.65 -12.61 3.29
C PHE A 74 -4.34 -13.47 2.07
N ASN A 75 -3.24 -13.22 1.39
CA ASN A 75 -2.81 -14.00 0.24
C ASN A 75 -2.53 -15.46 0.60
N SER A 76 -1.78 -15.72 1.67
CA SER A 76 -1.45 -17.10 2.06
C SER A 76 -2.67 -17.87 2.57
N LEU A 77 -3.59 -17.19 3.24
CA LEU A 77 -4.87 -17.76 3.67
C LEU A 77 -5.74 -18.09 2.47
N GLY A 78 -5.94 -17.13 1.57
CA GLY A 78 -6.75 -17.34 0.37
C GLY A 78 -6.17 -18.38 -0.58
N HIS A 79 -4.83 -18.45 -0.70
CA HIS A 79 -4.19 -19.55 -1.42
C HIS A 79 -4.57 -20.92 -0.84
N SER A 80 -4.51 -21.05 0.49
CA SER A 80 -4.89 -22.31 1.16
C SER A 80 -6.35 -22.66 0.93
N ILE A 81 -7.27 -21.68 1.06
CA ILE A 81 -8.71 -21.84 0.84
C ILE A 81 -9.01 -22.29 -0.59
N TRP A 82 -8.34 -21.67 -1.58
CA TRP A 82 -8.54 -22.00 -2.99
C TRP A 82 -7.92 -23.34 -3.37
N ALA A 83 -6.75 -23.68 -2.82
CA ALA A 83 -6.11 -24.98 -3.02
C ALA A 83 -6.95 -26.14 -2.44
N GLU A 84 -7.53 -25.96 -1.26
CA GLU A 84 -8.40 -26.94 -0.62
C GLU A 84 -9.69 -27.14 -1.45
N TYR A 85 -10.29 -26.06 -1.95
CA TYR A 85 -11.44 -26.15 -2.86
C TYR A 85 -11.12 -26.98 -4.11
N HIS A 86 -9.90 -26.86 -4.66
CA HIS A 86 -9.48 -27.63 -5.83
C HIS A 86 -9.03 -29.06 -5.52
N GLY A 87 -8.74 -29.38 -4.26
CA GLY A 87 -8.19 -30.68 -3.87
C GLY A 87 -6.81 -30.99 -4.50
N ARG A 88 -6.10 -29.97 -4.98
CA ARG A 88 -4.78 -30.10 -5.63
C ARG A 88 -3.88 -28.88 -5.43
N LYS A 89 -2.57 -29.07 -5.67
CA LYS A 89 -1.60 -27.97 -5.68
C LYS A 89 -1.91 -27.01 -6.83
N LEU A 90 -1.90 -25.70 -6.52
CA LEU A 90 -2.07 -24.62 -7.47
C LEU A 90 -0.72 -24.21 -8.07
N THR A 91 -0.74 -23.76 -9.32
CA THR A 91 0.41 -23.15 -10.00
C THR A 91 0.34 -21.64 -9.85
N LEU A 92 1.32 -21.06 -9.12
CA LEU A 92 1.45 -19.61 -8.98
C LEU A 92 2.25 -19.04 -10.15
N ASN A 93 1.59 -18.36 -11.07
CA ASN A 93 2.21 -17.65 -12.18
C ASN A 93 2.18 -16.14 -11.92
N LYS A 94 3.31 -15.55 -11.58
CA LYS A 94 3.45 -14.11 -11.32
C LYS A 94 3.18 -13.26 -12.56
N ASN A 95 3.37 -13.82 -13.74
CA ASN A 95 3.20 -13.15 -15.03
C ASN A 95 1.85 -13.48 -15.69
N LYS A 96 0.94 -14.16 -15.00
CA LYS A 96 -0.33 -14.66 -15.56
C LYS A 96 -1.06 -13.62 -16.39
N LEU A 97 -1.30 -12.43 -15.85
CA LEU A 97 -2.02 -11.38 -16.55
C LEU A 97 -1.26 -10.90 -17.81
N ARG A 98 0.06 -10.78 -17.72
CA ARG A 98 0.91 -10.43 -18.86
C ARG A 98 0.85 -11.49 -19.96
N ASP A 99 0.88 -12.77 -19.58
CA ASP A 99 0.83 -13.89 -20.53
C ASP A 99 -0.53 -13.93 -21.24
N ILE A 100 -1.63 -13.72 -20.51
CA ILE A 100 -2.98 -13.60 -21.07
C ILE A 100 -3.07 -12.41 -22.03
N TYR A 101 -2.54 -11.25 -21.62
CA TYR A 101 -2.54 -10.05 -22.47
C TYR A 101 -1.75 -10.26 -23.76
N LYS A 102 -0.55 -10.86 -23.64
CA LYS A 102 0.31 -11.15 -24.77
C LYS A 102 -0.41 -12.08 -25.77
N ALA A 103 -0.99 -13.17 -25.30
CA ALA A 103 -1.73 -14.09 -26.16
C ALA A 103 -2.87 -13.37 -26.89
N PHE A 104 -3.64 -12.53 -26.17
CA PHE A 104 -4.71 -11.72 -26.75
C PHE A 104 -4.19 -10.75 -27.84
N ALA A 105 -3.08 -10.06 -27.57
CA ALA A 105 -2.51 -9.11 -28.54
C ALA A 105 -1.89 -9.83 -29.76
N ASP A 106 -1.30 -11.02 -29.57
CA ASP A 106 -0.69 -11.80 -30.64
C ASP A 106 -1.75 -12.41 -31.60
N GLU A 107 -2.98 -12.65 -31.13
CA GLU A 107 -4.12 -13.09 -31.96
C GLU A 107 -4.69 -11.97 -32.84
N ALA A 108 -4.47 -10.70 -32.49
CA ALA A 108 -4.99 -9.56 -33.22
C ALA A 108 -4.23 -9.32 -34.57
N PRO A 109 -4.87 -8.69 -35.56
CA PRO A 109 -4.22 -8.26 -36.78
C PRO A 109 -2.98 -7.38 -36.50
N ARG A 110 -1.94 -7.52 -37.34
CA ARG A 110 -0.70 -6.75 -37.16
C ARG A 110 -0.91 -5.23 -37.05
N SER A 111 -1.87 -4.69 -37.78
CA SER A 111 -2.24 -3.27 -37.76
C SER A 111 -2.75 -2.78 -36.38
N GLU A 112 -3.32 -3.67 -35.57
CA GLU A 112 -3.91 -3.32 -34.27
C GLU A 112 -2.98 -3.56 -33.10
N ARG A 113 -1.93 -4.38 -33.28
CA ARG A 113 -1.04 -4.80 -32.17
C ARG A 113 -0.37 -3.63 -31.45
N THR A 114 0.11 -2.63 -32.20
CA THR A 114 0.76 -1.45 -31.61
C THR A 114 -0.23 -0.69 -30.73
N PHE A 115 -1.45 -0.49 -31.18
CA PHE A 115 -2.51 0.14 -30.40
C PHE A 115 -2.86 -0.69 -29.15
N LEU A 116 -3.03 -2.00 -29.27
CA LEU A 116 -3.27 -2.85 -28.11
C LEU A 116 -2.14 -2.75 -27.08
N TRP A 117 -0.88 -2.80 -27.53
CA TRP A 117 0.24 -2.66 -26.59
C TRP A 117 0.33 -1.27 -25.93
N SER A 118 -0.18 -0.21 -26.56
CA SER A 118 -0.28 1.11 -25.92
C SER A 118 -1.32 1.11 -24.78
N LEU A 119 -2.33 0.25 -24.82
CA LEU A 119 -3.36 0.10 -23.79
C LEU A 119 -2.94 -0.83 -22.63
N TYR A 120 -1.78 -1.50 -22.71
CA TYR A 120 -1.37 -2.54 -21.76
C TYR A 120 -1.43 -2.08 -20.30
N ASP A 121 -0.81 -0.93 -20.01
CA ASP A 121 -0.71 -0.42 -18.64
C ASP A 121 -2.10 -0.03 -18.10
N SER A 122 -2.95 0.61 -18.92
CA SER A 122 -4.31 1.00 -18.54
C SER A 122 -5.22 -0.22 -18.29
N VAL A 123 -5.22 -1.20 -19.20
CA VAL A 123 -6.02 -2.42 -19.06
C VAL A 123 -5.58 -3.24 -17.84
N THR A 124 -4.26 -3.41 -17.64
CA THR A 124 -3.77 -4.21 -16.52
C THR A 124 -4.01 -3.53 -15.18
N SER A 125 -3.92 -2.20 -15.12
CA SER A 125 -4.28 -1.40 -13.95
C SER A 125 -5.77 -1.53 -13.63
N ALA A 126 -6.63 -1.45 -14.65
CA ALA A 126 -8.08 -1.63 -14.49
C ALA A 126 -8.43 -3.03 -13.98
N ILE A 127 -7.82 -4.10 -14.52
CA ILE A 127 -8.05 -5.48 -14.05
C ILE A 127 -7.57 -5.65 -12.61
N ASN A 128 -6.42 -5.09 -12.23
CA ASN A 128 -5.92 -5.17 -10.86
C ASN A 128 -6.84 -4.44 -9.89
N MET A 129 -7.31 -3.24 -10.23
CA MET A 129 -8.30 -2.51 -9.44
C MET A 129 -9.63 -3.26 -9.36
N ALA A 130 -10.14 -3.77 -10.48
CA ALA A 130 -11.36 -4.57 -10.54
C ALA A 130 -11.31 -5.76 -9.57
N ARG A 131 -10.20 -6.50 -9.54
CA ARG A 131 -9.99 -7.61 -8.61
C ARG A 131 -9.90 -7.15 -7.15
N ALA A 132 -9.26 -6.01 -6.87
CA ALA A 132 -9.11 -5.50 -5.51
C ALA A 132 -10.44 -5.05 -4.90
N ILE A 133 -11.35 -4.47 -5.71
CA ILE A 133 -12.65 -3.98 -5.22
C ILE A 133 -13.80 -4.95 -5.42
N GLY A 134 -13.57 -6.06 -6.13
CA GLY A 134 -14.55 -7.12 -6.29
C GLY A 134 -15.50 -6.96 -7.48
N TYR A 135 -15.05 -6.33 -8.55
CA TYR A 135 -15.75 -6.32 -9.83
C TYR A 135 -15.68 -7.69 -10.51
N ILE A 136 -16.78 -8.11 -11.11
CA ILE A 136 -16.88 -9.28 -11.98
C ILE A 136 -17.51 -8.82 -13.30
N PRO A 137 -16.94 -9.17 -14.48
CA PRO A 137 -17.52 -8.79 -15.76
C PRO A 137 -18.99 -9.18 -15.90
N ALA A 138 -19.81 -8.31 -16.48
CA ALA A 138 -21.25 -8.55 -16.65
C ALA A 138 -21.56 -9.81 -17.50
N SER A 139 -20.65 -10.17 -18.40
CA SER A 139 -20.73 -11.39 -19.22
C SER A 139 -20.43 -12.69 -18.46
N HIS A 140 -19.88 -12.60 -17.23
CA HIS A 140 -19.56 -13.78 -16.44
C HIS A 140 -20.81 -14.37 -15.77
N ALA A 141 -20.92 -15.71 -15.75
CA ALA A 141 -22.08 -16.40 -15.16
C ALA A 141 -22.36 -16.06 -13.68
N LEU A 142 -21.33 -15.61 -12.95
CA LEU A 142 -21.42 -15.22 -11.55
C LEU A 142 -21.37 -13.70 -11.34
N ALA A 143 -21.66 -12.88 -12.37
CA ALA A 143 -21.65 -11.41 -12.28
C ALA A 143 -22.47 -10.86 -11.10
N ARG A 144 -23.58 -11.53 -10.73
CA ARG A 144 -24.40 -11.17 -9.54
C ARG A 144 -23.67 -11.21 -8.21
N LYS A 145 -22.48 -11.84 -8.13
CA LYS A 145 -21.64 -11.86 -6.91
C LYS A 145 -20.66 -10.69 -6.85
N ALA A 146 -20.64 -9.82 -7.87
CA ALA A 146 -19.81 -8.63 -7.85
C ALA A 146 -20.16 -7.74 -6.66
N ILE A 147 -19.13 -7.16 -6.02
CA ILE A 147 -19.26 -6.21 -4.91
C ILE A 147 -19.24 -4.78 -5.47
N ALA A 148 -18.57 -4.58 -6.61
CA ALA A 148 -18.37 -3.31 -7.24
C ALA A 148 -18.83 -3.31 -8.71
N THR A 149 -19.10 -2.14 -9.25
CA THR A 149 -19.42 -1.88 -10.65
C THR A 149 -18.17 -1.45 -11.42
N TRP A 150 -18.28 -1.38 -12.76
CA TRP A 150 -17.19 -0.81 -13.56
C TRP A 150 -16.95 0.67 -13.25
N SER A 151 -17.99 1.44 -13.01
CA SER A 151 -17.86 2.84 -12.58
C SER A 151 -17.10 2.99 -11.26
N ASP A 152 -17.16 1.99 -10.36
CA ASP A 152 -16.34 1.98 -9.16
C ASP A 152 -14.86 1.72 -9.47
N VAL A 153 -14.56 0.95 -10.51
CA VAL A 153 -13.19 0.74 -11.01
C VAL A 153 -12.65 2.05 -11.59
N GLU A 154 -13.37 2.66 -12.53
CA GLU A 154 -12.98 3.92 -13.19
C GLU A 154 -12.63 5.02 -12.18
N ARG A 155 -13.48 5.24 -11.19
CA ARG A 155 -13.26 6.27 -10.16
C ARG A 155 -11.97 6.10 -9.35
N ARG A 156 -11.44 4.87 -9.28
CA ARG A 156 -10.23 4.53 -8.52
C ARG A 156 -8.97 4.45 -9.37
N LEU A 157 -9.10 4.52 -10.69
CA LEU A 157 -7.94 4.59 -11.57
C LEU A 157 -7.23 5.94 -11.46
N ASP A 158 -5.97 5.95 -11.81
CA ASP A 158 -5.15 7.17 -11.87
C ASP A 158 -5.60 8.07 -13.02
N GLU A 159 -5.95 7.44 -14.15
CA GLU A 159 -6.37 8.10 -15.40
C GLU A 159 -7.77 7.64 -15.80
N THR A 160 -8.50 8.50 -16.47
CA THR A 160 -9.76 8.13 -17.13
C THR A 160 -9.45 7.14 -18.26
N PRO A 161 -9.96 5.90 -18.21
CA PRO A 161 -9.62 4.92 -19.22
C PRO A 161 -10.28 5.23 -20.57
N LEU A 162 -9.60 4.91 -21.67
CA LEU A 162 -10.21 4.96 -23.00
C LEU A 162 -11.39 3.98 -23.11
N PRO A 163 -12.38 4.25 -23.98
CA PRO A 163 -13.59 3.42 -24.09
C PRO A 163 -13.34 1.93 -24.34
N GLU A 164 -12.26 1.59 -25.05
CA GLU A 164 -11.88 0.21 -25.38
C GLU A 164 -11.39 -0.58 -24.18
N VAL A 165 -10.89 0.12 -23.13
CA VAL A 165 -10.25 -0.51 -21.97
C VAL A 165 -11.21 -1.43 -21.23
N GLN A 166 -12.47 -1.04 -21.03
CA GLN A 166 -13.45 -1.90 -20.35
C GLN A 166 -13.66 -3.23 -21.08
N GLY A 167 -13.92 -3.18 -22.38
CA GLY A 167 -14.20 -4.39 -23.18
C GLY A 167 -13.02 -5.36 -23.18
N ILE A 168 -11.79 -4.84 -23.27
CA ILE A 168 -10.58 -5.64 -23.20
C ILE A 168 -10.38 -6.19 -21.77
N ALA A 169 -10.53 -5.36 -20.76
CA ALA A 169 -10.39 -5.76 -19.36
C ALA A 169 -11.40 -6.89 -19.00
N ASP A 170 -12.64 -6.76 -19.39
CA ASP A 170 -13.69 -7.77 -19.18
C ASP A 170 -13.33 -9.12 -19.82
N LYS A 171 -12.87 -9.09 -21.07
CA LYS A 171 -12.43 -10.29 -21.79
C LYS A 171 -11.25 -10.97 -21.08
N LEU A 172 -10.22 -10.21 -20.73
CA LEU A 172 -9.01 -10.75 -20.12
C LEU A 172 -9.26 -11.19 -18.66
N LEU A 173 -10.11 -10.48 -17.92
CA LEU A 173 -10.48 -10.89 -16.55
C LEU A 173 -11.28 -12.20 -16.58
N ASN A 174 -12.19 -12.41 -17.52
CA ASN A 174 -12.88 -13.68 -17.70
C ASN A 174 -11.89 -14.82 -18.00
N LEU A 175 -10.89 -14.60 -18.86
CA LEU A 175 -9.82 -15.58 -19.13
C LEU A 175 -9.00 -15.86 -17.88
N SER A 176 -8.66 -14.82 -17.09
CA SER A 176 -7.95 -14.98 -15.83
C SER A 176 -8.74 -15.81 -14.83
N ILE A 177 -10.05 -15.56 -14.69
CA ILE A 177 -10.94 -16.36 -13.84
C ILE A 177 -10.96 -17.82 -14.30
N ALA A 178 -11.11 -18.08 -15.60
CA ALA A 178 -11.11 -19.42 -16.16
C ALA A 178 -9.80 -20.18 -15.88
N GLN A 179 -8.64 -19.51 -16.02
CA GLN A 179 -7.35 -20.08 -15.66
C GLN A 179 -7.25 -20.36 -14.15
N ALA A 180 -7.81 -19.50 -13.28
CA ALA A 180 -7.83 -19.75 -11.85
C ALA A 180 -8.65 -20.99 -11.50
N TYR A 181 -9.76 -21.23 -12.19
CA TYR A 181 -10.53 -22.49 -12.08
C TYR A 181 -9.76 -23.71 -12.61
N SER A 182 -8.87 -23.55 -13.57
CA SER A 182 -7.96 -24.63 -13.98
C SER A 182 -6.72 -24.81 -13.09
N GLY A 183 -6.61 -24.03 -12.02
CA GLY A 183 -5.54 -24.12 -11.00
C GLY A 183 -4.30 -23.27 -11.27
N VAL A 184 -4.33 -22.37 -12.28
CA VAL A 184 -3.28 -21.39 -12.54
C VAL A 184 -3.71 -20.04 -11.98
N ILE A 185 -3.02 -19.56 -10.96
CA ILE A 185 -3.35 -18.33 -10.22
C ILE A 185 -2.18 -17.35 -10.19
N ASP A 186 -2.49 -16.07 -9.97
CA ASP A 186 -1.52 -15.04 -9.57
C ASP A 186 -1.74 -14.60 -8.11
N PHE A 187 -1.03 -13.54 -7.67
CA PHE A 187 -1.16 -13.04 -6.30
C PHE A 187 -2.54 -12.43 -6.02
N ASN A 188 -3.17 -11.78 -6.99
CA ASN A 188 -4.49 -11.17 -6.81
C ASN A 188 -5.58 -12.25 -6.76
N ASP A 189 -5.46 -13.31 -7.53
CA ASP A 189 -6.39 -14.44 -7.51
C ASP A 189 -6.43 -15.12 -6.14
N GLN A 190 -5.33 -15.12 -5.38
CA GLN A 190 -5.29 -15.71 -4.05
C GLN A 190 -6.36 -15.15 -3.11
N VAL A 191 -6.73 -13.88 -3.27
CA VAL A 191 -7.79 -13.24 -2.46
C VAL A 191 -9.08 -13.16 -3.24
N TYR A 192 -9.04 -12.74 -4.51
CA TYR A 192 -10.20 -12.52 -5.36
C TYR A 192 -11.05 -13.78 -5.55
N MET A 193 -10.41 -14.93 -5.86
CA MET A 193 -11.14 -16.17 -6.14
C MET A 193 -11.89 -16.71 -4.91
N PRO A 194 -11.25 -16.91 -3.73
CA PRO A 194 -11.98 -17.39 -2.55
C PRO A 194 -13.02 -16.38 -2.05
N ALA A 195 -12.73 -15.08 -2.17
CA ALA A 195 -13.66 -14.05 -1.70
C ALA A 195 -14.97 -14.04 -2.49
N LEU A 196 -14.95 -14.19 -3.81
CA LEU A 196 -16.12 -13.98 -4.66
C LEU A 196 -16.72 -15.28 -5.23
N PHE A 197 -15.90 -16.27 -5.53
CA PHE A 197 -16.35 -17.43 -6.31
C PHE A 197 -16.64 -18.66 -5.42
N ALA A 198 -15.62 -19.26 -4.81
CA ALA A 198 -15.76 -20.45 -3.99
C ALA A 198 -14.58 -20.59 -3.01
N GLY A 199 -14.69 -21.48 -2.02
CA GLY A 199 -13.58 -21.79 -1.11
C GLY A 199 -14.05 -22.58 0.10
N HIS A 200 -13.17 -23.43 0.61
CA HIS A 200 -13.34 -24.11 1.88
C HIS A 200 -12.63 -23.31 2.97
N TYR A 201 -13.42 -22.55 3.73
CA TYR A 201 -12.91 -21.67 4.77
C TYR A 201 -12.63 -22.46 6.06
N PRO A 202 -11.43 -22.32 6.65
CA PRO A 202 -11.16 -22.92 7.95
C PRO A 202 -12.00 -22.25 9.03
N SER A 203 -12.33 -22.99 10.08
CA SER A 203 -13.06 -22.48 11.23
C SER A 203 -12.10 -22.28 12.41
N PHE A 204 -12.14 -21.11 13.02
CA PHE A 204 -11.40 -20.77 14.23
C PHE A 204 -12.35 -20.16 15.27
N PRO A 205 -12.23 -20.50 16.56
CA PRO A 205 -13.01 -19.82 17.60
C PRO A 205 -12.77 -18.30 17.65
N MET A 206 -11.53 -17.88 17.33
CA MET A 206 -11.11 -16.48 17.34
C MET A 206 -10.34 -16.16 16.06
N VAL A 207 -10.68 -15.03 15.43
CA VAL A 207 -9.96 -14.44 14.30
C VAL A 207 -9.52 -13.03 14.67
N MET A 208 -8.22 -12.79 14.65
CA MET A 208 -7.60 -11.49 14.86
C MET A 208 -7.11 -10.95 13.54
N ILE A 209 -7.33 -9.67 13.26
CA ILE A 209 -6.98 -9.02 11.99
C ILE A 209 -6.21 -7.74 12.29
N ASP A 210 -4.95 -7.69 11.86
CA ASP A 210 -4.08 -6.51 11.97
C ASP A 210 -4.22 -5.60 10.75
N GLU A 211 -3.93 -4.31 10.92
CA GLU A 211 -4.01 -3.25 9.91
C GLU A 211 -5.36 -3.20 9.18
N TYR A 212 -6.44 -3.23 9.94
CA TYR A 212 -7.81 -3.34 9.41
C TYR A 212 -8.20 -2.20 8.47
N GLN A 213 -7.62 -1.00 8.65
CA GLN A 213 -7.86 0.18 7.80
C GLN A 213 -7.35 0.00 6.36
N ASP A 214 -6.52 -0.99 6.09
CA ASP A 214 -5.95 -1.23 4.76
C ASP A 214 -6.71 -2.30 3.95
N LEU A 215 -7.82 -2.81 4.49
CA LEU A 215 -8.60 -3.85 3.82
C LEU A 215 -9.34 -3.30 2.59
N SER A 216 -9.23 -4.02 1.49
CA SER A 216 -10.05 -3.78 0.30
C SER A 216 -11.45 -4.42 0.45
N PRO A 217 -12.44 -4.04 -0.38
CA PRO A 217 -13.76 -4.68 -0.39
C PRO A 217 -13.69 -6.21 -0.53
N VAL A 218 -12.73 -6.72 -1.30
CA VAL A 218 -12.51 -8.17 -1.48
C VAL A 218 -11.95 -8.80 -0.21
N ASN A 219 -11.03 -8.13 0.51
CA ASN A 219 -10.60 -8.59 1.82
C ASN A 219 -11.77 -8.65 2.81
N HIS A 220 -12.64 -7.64 2.83
CA HIS A 220 -13.86 -7.63 3.65
C HIS A 220 -14.79 -8.80 3.34
N ALA A 221 -15.02 -9.10 2.06
CA ALA A 221 -15.82 -10.26 1.66
C ALA A 221 -15.20 -11.57 2.15
N MET A 222 -13.89 -11.69 2.12
CA MET A 222 -13.17 -12.83 2.65
C MET A 222 -13.30 -12.93 4.17
N VAL A 223 -13.16 -11.81 4.91
CA VAL A 223 -13.38 -11.73 6.36
C VAL A 223 -14.79 -12.12 6.72
N SER A 224 -15.80 -11.63 6.00
CA SER A 224 -17.22 -11.99 6.26
C SER A 224 -17.49 -13.49 6.16
N LYS A 225 -16.81 -14.19 5.24
CA LYS A 225 -16.91 -15.64 5.10
C LYS A 225 -16.14 -16.37 6.21
N LEU A 226 -14.95 -15.91 6.52
CA LEU A 226 -14.05 -16.47 7.52
C LEU A 226 -14.64 -16.36 8.93
N CYS A 227 -15.23 -15.21 9.25
CA CYS A 227 -15.74 -14.90 10.58
C CYS A 227 -17.23 -15.27 10.79
N ARG A 228 -17.85 -16.03 9.88
CA ARG A 228 -19.28 -16.38 9.99
C ARG A 228 -19.65 -17.02 11.34
N ASN A 229 -18.76 -17.85 11.90
CA ASN A 229 -18.94 -18.56 13.16
C ASN A 229 -17.76 -18.34 14.11
N SER A 230 -17.04 -17.24 13.96
CA SER A 230 -15.86 -16.92 14.75
C SER A 230 -16.04 -15.59 15.44
N ARG A 231 -15.54 -15.46 16.66
CA ARG A 231 -15.35 -14.15 17.27
C ARG A 231 -14.25 -13.40 16.53
N GLN A 232 -14.49 -12.13 16.23
CA GLN A 232 -13.55 -11.29 15.49
C GLN A 232 -12.99 -10.18 16.38
N ILE A 233 -11.67 -9.96 16.26
CA ILE A 233 -10.99 -8.78 16.82
C ILE A 233 -10.22 -8.10 15.69
N GLY A 234 -10.61 -6.89 15.34
CA GLY A 234 -9.91 -6.05 14.39
C GLY A 234 -9.07 -5.01 15.10
N VAL A 235 -7.89 -4.68 14.57
CA VAL A 235 -7.11 -3.52 15.02
C VAL A 235 -6.63 -2.70 13.82
N GLY A 236 -6.68 -1.38 13.96
CA GLY A 236 -6.24 -0.48 12.90
C GLY A 236 -6.18 0.97 13.36
N ASP A 237 -5.66 1.82 12.48
CA ASP A 237 -5.62 3.26 12.63
C ASP A 237 -6.28 3.94 11.43
N PRO A 238 -7.51 4.46 11.55
CA PRO A 238 -8.18 5.11 10.42
C PRO A 238 -7.38 6.27 9.82
N ALA A 239 -6.59 6.98 10.64
CA ALA A 239 -5.72 8.06 10.19
C ALA A 239 -4.47 7.57 9.44
N GLN A 240 -4.20 6.26 9.42
CA GLN A 240 -3.16 5.65 8.60
C GLN A 240 -3.69 4.92 7.35
N ALA A 241 -4.96 5.12 6.98
CA ALA A 241 -5.55 4.59 5.74
C ALA A 241 -5.04 5.40 4.55
N ILE A 242 -4.01 4.91 3.85
CA ILE A 242 -3.34 5.60 2.74
C ILE A 242 -3.22 4.75 1.46
N TYR A 243 -3.88 3.59 1.39
CA TYR A 243 -3.76 2.65 0.26
C TYR A 243 -5.00 2.57 -0.64
N GLU A 244 -5.82 3.62 -0.70
CA GLU A 244 -7.01 3.68 -1.57
C GLU A 244 -6.65 3.46 -3.05
N PHE A 245 -5.50 3.97 -3.49
CA PHE A 245 -4.96 3.76 -4.84
C PHE A 245 -4.64 2.28 -5.16
N ARG A 246 -4.59 1.41 -4.14
CA ARG A 246 -4.49 -0.06 -4.26
C ARG A 246 -5.82 -0.76 -4.07
N GLY A 247 -6.92 -0.01 -3.97
CA GLY A 247 -8.26 -0.53 -3.77
C GLY A 247 -8.64 -0.74 -2.31
N ALA A 248 -7.86 -0.24 -1.32
CA ALA A 248 -8.29 -0.24 0.07
C ALA A 248 -9.57 0.60 0.25
N ASP A 249 -10.39 0.23 1.22
CA ASP A 249 -11.60 0.97 1.58
C ASP A 249 -11.26 1.93 2.71
N SER A 250 -11.32 3.25 2.45
CA SER A 250 -11.08 4.27 3.48
C SER A 250 -12.02 4.15 4.69
N ASN A 251 -13.18 3.51 4.51
CA ASN A 251 -14.17 3.26 5.55
C ASN A 251 -14.14 1.80 6.07
N ALA A 252 -13.06 1.06 5.82
CA ALA A 252 -12.96 -0.36 6.16
C ALA A 252 -13.32 -0.65 7.61
N MET A 253 -12.81 0.14 8.55
CA MET A 253 -13.05 -0.07 9.99
C MET A 253 -14.48 0.26 10.41
N SER A 254 -15.04 1.40 9.99
CA SER A 254 -16.43 1.78 10.33
C SER A 254 -17.44 0.81 9.73
N ARG A 255 -17.23 0.42 8.46
CA ARG A 255 -18.05 -0.61 7.81
C ARG A 255 -18.03 -1.94 8.56
N ALA A 256 -16.87 -2.39 9.02
CA ALA A 256 -16.76 -3.62 9.79
C ALA A 256 -17.45 -3.49 11.15
N THR A 257 -17.27 -2.35 11.83
CA THR A 257 -17.91 -2.08 13.12
C THR A 257 -19.42 -2.19 13.03
N GLU A 258 -20.01 -1.61 11.99
CA GLU A 258 -21.45 -1.71 11.72
C GLU A 258 -21.86 -3.13 11.32
N GLN A 259 -21.19 -3.70 10.31
CA GLN A 259 -21.57 -5.00 9.73
C GLN A 259 -21.50 -6.16 10.73
N PHE A 260 -20.51 -6.14 11.61
CA PHE A 260 -20.24 -7.22 12.57
C PHE A 260 -20.65 -6.85 14.00
N ALA A 261 -21.34 -5.73 14.20
CA ALA A 261 -21.77 -5.21 15.50
C ALA A 261 -20.61 -5.25 16.53
N MET A 262 -19.50 -4.58 16.19
CA MET A 262 -18.28 -4.64 17.01
C MET A 262 -18.29 -3.57 18.09
N ASP A 263 -17.91 -3.95 19.32
CA ASP A 263 -17.61 -2.97 20.36
C ASP A 263 -16.26 -2.31 20.07
N THR A 264 -16.18 -0.98 20.25
CA THR A 264 -14.99 -0.21 19.91
C THR A 264 -14.18 0.14 21.15
N TYR A 265 -12.87 -0.10 21.10
CA TYR A 265 -11.92 0.21 22.17
C TYR A 265 -10.76 1.06 21.63
N PRO A 266 -10.36 2.16 22.32
CA PRO A 266 -9.24 2.98 21.91
C PRO A 266 -7.89 2.38 22.33
N LEU A 267 -6.86 2.67 21.55
CA LEU A 267 -5.44 2.57 21.88
C LEU A 267 -4.77 3.88 21.52
N SER A 268 -4.70 4.80 22.47
CA SER A 268 -4.29 6.19 22.25
C SER A 268 -2.87 6.51 22.75
N LEU A 269 -2.26 5.63 23.56
CA LEU A 269 -0.96 5.87 24.18
C LEU A 269 0.18 5.43 23.28
N SER A 270 0.89 6.38 22.68
CA SER A 270 2.05 6.12 21.80
C SER A 270 3.31 5.85 22.61
N PHE A 271 3.93 4.70 22.33
CA PHE A 271 5.25 4.31 22.85
C PHE A 271 6.39 4.74 21.92
N ARG A 272 6.07 5.13 20.69
CA ARG A 272 7.02 5.57 19.67
C ARG A 272 7.24 7.07 19.74
N CYS A 273 6.17 7.83 19.56
CA CYS A 273 6.24 9.28 19.39
C CYS A 273 6.31 9.98 20.74
N PRO A 274 7.33 10.84 20.99
CA PRO A 274 7.38 11.67 22.19
C PRO A 274 6.29 12.76 22.17
N SER A 275 6.12 13.43 23.32
CA SER A 275 5.02 14.38 23.54
C SER A 275 4.96 15.54 22.53
N ALA A 276 6.12 16.07 22.09
CA ALA A 276 6.15 17.10 21.06
C ALA A 276 5.56 16.61 19.72
N ILE A 277 5.89 15.39 19.32
CA ILE A 277 5.40 14.78 18.06
C ILE A 277 3.90 14.47 18.13
N THR A 278 3.43 13.90 19.26
CA THR A 278 1.99 13.61 19.42
C THR A 278 1.16 14.89 19.42
N SER A 279 1.63 15.94 20.09
CA SER A 279 0.95 17.24 20.09
C SER A 279 0.86 17.88 18.69
N ASN A 280 1.90 17.69 17.87
CA ASN A 280 1.94 18.23 16.51
C ASN A 280 0.86 17.66 15.57
N VAL A 281 0.38 16.46 15.85
CA VAL A 281 -0.62 15.77 15.00
C VAL A 281 -2.05 15.85 15.57
N HIS A 282 -2.27 16.61 16.64
CA HIS A 282 -3.61 16.78 17.23
C HIS A 282 -4.63 17.41 16.29
N TRP A 283 -4.19 18.11 15.25
CA TRP A 283 -5.08 18.66 14.23
C TRP A 283 -5.89 17.59 13.47
N LEU A 284 -5.39 16.34 13.39
CA LEU A 284 -6.08 15.19 12.78
C LEU A 284 -6.50 14.16 13.83
N VAL A 285 -5.66 13.92 14.83
CA VAL A 285 -5.82 12.85 15.83
C VAL A 285 -5.67 13.46 17.23
N PRO A 286 -6.73 14.13 17.77
CA PRO A 286 -6.65 14.88 19.01
C PRO A 286 -6.52 14.01 20.28
N ASP A 287 -6.80 12.72 20.17
CA ASP A 287 -6.79 11.76 21.29
C ASP A 287 -5.45 11.02 21.47
N ILE A 288 -4.50 11.16 20.53
CA ILE A 288 -3.18 10.53 20.69
C ILE A 288 -2.41 11.19 21.83
N ARG A 289 -1.78 10.39 22.69
CA ARG A 289 -0.93 10.82 23.79
C ARG A 289 0.38 10.06 23.76
N SER A 290 1.40 10.62 24.40
CA SER A 290 2.71 9.96 24.54
C SER A 290 2.90 9.41 25.94
N VAL A 291 3.59 8.27 26.03
CA VAL A 291 4.18 7.76 27.28
C VAL A 291 5.60 8.33 27.52
N ARG A 292 6.14 9.05 26.52
CA ARG A 292 7.50 9.61 26.52
C ARG A 292 7.43 11.13 26.45
N ASP A 293 8.00 11.81 27.41
CA ASP A 293 8.19 13.25 27.31
C ASP A 293 9.33 13.60 26.35
N GLY A 294 9.34 14.85 25.88
CA GLY A 294 10.39 15.39 25.03
C GLY A 294 10.09 15.28 23.53
N GLY A 295 11.14 15.02 22.75
CA GLY A 295 11.14 15.19 21.32
C GLY A 295 11.23 16.65 20.90
N SER A 296 11.50 16.90 19.62
CA SER A 296 11.57 18.27 19.11
C SER A 296 11.04 18.38 17.69
N ILE A 297 10.52 19.57 17.38
CA ILE A 297 10.06 19.95 16.05
C ILE A 297 10.82 21.17 15.60
N HIS A 298 11.35 21.11 14.40
CA HIS A 298 12.13 22.19 13.80
C HIS A 298 11.53 22.61 12.45
N HIS A 299 11.75 23.85 12.07
CA HIS A 299 11.35 24.40 10.78
C HIS A 299 12.56 25.02 10.09
N GLY A 300 12.83 24.59 8.85
CA GLY A 300 13.99 25.02 8.07
C GLY A 300 15.30 24.38 8.54
N GLY A 301 16.41 24.86 7.99
CA GLY A 301 17.76 24.35 8.27
C GLY A 301 18.29 23.43 7.16
N SER A 302 19.58 23.11 7.23
CA SER A 302 20.25 22.14 6.36
C SER A 302 19.98 20.71 6.85
N LEU A 303 20.08 19.75 5.95
CA LEU A 303 20.08 18.34 6.30
C LEU A 303 21.28 18.04 7.23
N ASP A 304 21.00 17.63 8.44
CA ASP A 304 22.00 17.08 9.33
C ASP A 304 21.97 15.56 9.17
N LEU A 305 23.02 15.03 8.57
CA LEU A 305 23.11 13.65 8.10
C LEU A 305 23.54 12.73 9.25
N ARG A 306 22.64 12.51 10.21
CA ARG A 306 22.86 11.60 11.33
C ARG A 306 22.49 10.16 10.98
N PRO A 307 23.06 9.16 11.66
CA PRO A 307 22.56 7.80 11.59
C PRO A 307 21.06 7.72 11.93
N ASP A 308 20.35 6.78 11.33
CA ASP A 308 18.90 6.58 11.47
C ASP A 308 18.04 7.81 11.11
N THR A 309 18.50 8.53 10.07
CA THR A 309 17.77 9.67 9.48
C THR A 309 16.99 9.23 8.24
N ALA A 310 15.74 9.70 8.14
CA ALA A 310 14.94 9.59 6.92
C ALA A 310 14.49 10.95 6.42
N VAL A 311 14.56 11.13 5.09
CA VAL A 311 13.90 12.23 4.38
C VAL A 311 12.66 11.68 3.73
N ILE A 312 11.50 12.21 4.09
CA ILE A 312 10.21 11.71 3.64
C ILE A 312 9.44 12.82 2.96
N CYS A 313 8.91 12.54 1.77
CA CYS A 313 8.10 13.48 0.98
C CYS A 313 6.81 12.81 0.49
N ARG A 314 5.78 13.61 0.30
CA ARG A 314 4.55 13.17 -0.37
C ARG A 314 4.79 12.88 -1.84
N TYR A 315 5.53 13.73 -2.52
CA TYR A 315 5.84 13.67 -3.93
C TYR A 315 7.25 13.13 -4.17
N ASN A 316 7.47 12.54 -5.34
CA ASN A 316 8.72 11.87 -5.64
C ASN A 316 9.76 12.82 -6.26
N ALA A 317 9.33 13.81 -7.04
CA ALA A 317 10.25 14.71 -7.72
C ALA A 317 11.13 15.53 -6.77
N PRO A 318 10.59 16.18 -5.70
CA PRO A 318 11.43 16.84 -4.70
C PRO A 318 12.38 15.87 -4.00
N LEU A 319 11.89 14.66 -3.70
CA LEU A 319 12.66 13.62 -3.01
C LEU A 319 13.87 13.17 -3.85
N VAL A 320 13.64 12.89 -5.15
CA VAL A 320 14.68 12.48 -6.10
C VAL A 320 15.71 13.60 -6.28
N ARG A 321 15.25 14.87 -6.42
CA ARG A 321 16.14 16.02 -6.57
C ARG A 321 17.09 16.14 -5.38
N LEU A 322 16.54 16.13 -4.17
CA LEU A 322 17.34 16.26 -2.95
C LEU A 322 18.27 15.05 -2.73
N ALA A 323 17.84 13.84 -3.08
CA ALA A 323 18.68 12.64 -3.03
C ALA A 323 19.88 12.76 -3.98
N LEU A 324 19.68 13.29 -5.21
CA LEU A 324 20.77 13.54 -6.15
C LEU A 324 21.75 14.61 -5.66
N GLU A 325 21.27 15.69 -5.08
CA GLU A 325 22.12 16.76 -4.49
C GLU A 325 22.94 16.21 -3.33
N THR A 326 22.33 15.37 -2.48
CA THR A 326 23.01 14.70 -1.38
C THR A 326 24.08 13.72 -1.87
N LEU A 327 23.79 12.96 -2.94
CA LEU A 327 24.77 12.07 -3.56
C LEU A 327 25.96 12.83 -4.16
N VAL A 328 25.69 13.95 -4.84
CA VAL A 328 26.75 14.81 -5.42
C VAL A 328 27.64 15.42 -4.33
N SER A 329 27.12 15.68 -3.12
CA SER A 329 27.92 16.15 -1.98
C SER A 329 28.79 15.05 -1.34
N GLY A 330 28.75 13.81 -1.88
CA GLY A 330 29.58 12.70 -1.44
C GLY A 330 28.95 11.80 -0.38
N THR A 331 27.69 12.06 0.00
CA THR A 331 26.97 11.24 0.97
C THR A 331 26.21 10.11 0.28
N ARG A 332 26.37 8.88 0.78
CA ARG A 332 25.62 7.73 0.25
C ARG A 332 24.16 7.80 0.67
N VAL A 333 23.27 7.65 -0.28
CA VAL A 333 21.82 7.69 -0.09
C VAL A 333 21.18 6.35 -0.43
N ASP A 334 20.17 5.96 0.34
CA ASP A 334 19.27 4.86 0.01
C ASP A 334 17.93 5.46 -0.42
N VAL A 335 17.67 5.46 -1.72
CA VAL A 335 16.36 5.88 -2.23
C VAL A 335 15.45 4.66 -2.27
N ALA A 336 14.73 4.43 -1.18
CA ALA A 336 13.81 3.30 -1.07
C ALA A 336 12.59 3.49 -1.96
N GLY A 337 12.65 2.95 -3.13
CA GLY A 337 11.59 3.05 -4.14
C GLY A 337 11.92 2.28 -5.41
N VAL A 338 12.35 1.01 -5.28
CA VAL A 338 12.63 0.15 -6.45
C VAL A 338 11.50 0.22 -7.48
N ASP A 339 10.23 0.31 -7.03
CA ASP A 339 9.09 0.41 -7.92
C ASP A 339 9.05 1.75 -8.67
N ILE A 340 9.39 2.85 -7.97
CA ILE A 340 9.39 4.18 -8.60
C ILE A 340 10.59 4.36 -9.53
N GLY A 341 11.76 3.90 -9.10
CA GLY A 341 12.96 3.91 -9.94
C GLY A 341 12.75 3.12 -11.22
N SER A 342 12.24 1.91 -11.12
CA SER A 342 11.90 1.08 -12.28
C SER A 342 10.80 1.70 -13.15
N ARG A 343 9.86 2.46 -12.56
CA ARG A 343 8.83 3.17 -13.32
C ARG A 343 9.42 4.36 -14.07
N ILE A 344 10.25 5.19 -13.42
CA ILE A 344 10.92 6.35 -14.06
C ILE A 344 11.85 5.89 -15.18
N ILE A 345 12.68 4.86 -14.94
CA ILE A 345 13.57 4.32 -15.96
C ILE A 345 12.78 3.86 -17.18
N ARG A 346 11.70 3.08 -16.99
CA ARG A 346 10.84 2.62 -18.09
C ARG A 346 10.14 3.77 -18.82
N LEU A 347 9.79 4.84 -18.13
CA LEU A 347 9.21 6.03 -18.76
C LEU A 347 10.24 6.76 -19.61
N LEU A 348 11.46 6.96 -19.10
CA LEU A 348 12.57 7.53 -19.87
C LEU A 348 12.87 6.69 -21.12
N GLU A 349 12.94 5.36 -21.00
CA GLU A 349 13.15 4.45 -22.13
C GLU A 349 12.04 4.52 -23.19
N LYS A 350 10.81 4.87 -22.82
CA LYS A 350 9.66 5.02 -23.73
C LYS A 350 9.59 6.38 -24.42
N LEU A 351 10.36 7.40 -24.01
CA LEU A 351 10.30 8.74 -24.61
C LEU A 351 10.78 8.77 -26.06
N GLY A 352 11.65 7.84 -26.46
CA GLY A 352 12.18 7.77 -27.82
C GLY A 352 13.57 7.15 -27.90
N PRO A 353 14.29 7.35 -29.02
CA PRO A 353 15.67 6.88 -29.17
C PRO A 353 16.58 7.44 -28.07
N THR A 354 17.47 6.63 -27.52
CA THR A 354 18.40 7.03 -26.44
C THR A 354 19.35 8.16 -26.85
N SER A 355 19.53 8.38 -28.18
CA SER A 355 20.33 9.49 -28.75
C SER A 355 19.66 10.86 -28.67
N LEU A 356 18.40 10.96 -28.19
CA LEU A 356 17.76 12.28 -28.04
C LEU A 356 18.62 13.20 -27.20
N THR A 357 18.80 14.44 -27.70
CA THR A 357 19.44 15.50 -26.93
C THR A 357 18.58 15.91 -25.73
N ARG A 358 19.18 16.62 -24.77
CA ARG A 358 18.46 17.16 -23.61
C ARG A 358 17.17 17.90 -24.01
N SER A 359 17.27 18.81 -25.01
CA SER A 359 16.11 19.59 -25.46
C SER A 359 15.02 18.68 -26.01
N GLN A 360 15.36 17.76 -26.91
CA GLN A 360 14.40 16.81 -27.49
C GLN A 360 13.77 15.90 -26.46
N ALA A 361 14.54 15.48 -25.44
CA ALA A 361 14.02 14.69 -24.35
C ALA A 361 13.05 15.48 -23.45
N LEU A 362 13.33 16.75 -23.19
CA LEU A 362 12.42 17.64 -22.45
C LEU A 362 11.13 17.90 -23.24
N ASP A 363 11.18 18.09 -24.55
CA ASP A 363 10.01 18.23 -25.42
C ASP A 363 9.18 16.92 -25.41
N ALA A 364 9.84 15.75 -25.45
CA ALA A 364 9.18 14.46 -25.36
C ALA A 364 8.47 14.26 -24.00
N ILE A 365 9.09 14.71 -22.89
CA ILE A 365 8.44 14.68 -21.56
C ILE A 365 7.22 15.59 -21.55
N ALA A 366 7.30 16.80 -22.10
CA ALA A 366 6.17 17.72 -22.13
C ALA A 366 4.99 17.15 -22.94
N ASN A 367 5.28 16.51 -24.08
CA ASN A 367 4.26 15.85 -24.90
C ASN A 367 3.61 14.67 -24.15
N TRP A 368 4.42 13.84 -23.47
CA TRP A 368 3.94 12.73 -22.66
C TRP A 368 3.05 13.22 -21.51
N GLU A 369 3.45 14.29 -20.82
CA GLU A 369 2.68 14.88 -19.72
C GLU A 369 1.33 15.42 -20.23
N ALA A 370 1.33 16.20 -21.31
CA ALA A 370 0.11 16.75 -21.90
C ALA A 370 -0.88 15.64 -22.35
N GLU A 371 -0.36 14.55 -22.91
CA GLU A 371 -1.17 13.37 -23.25
C GLU A 371 -1.84 12.79 -22.00
N ARG A 372 -1.10 12.63 -20.89
CA ARG A 372 -1.63 12.07 -19.64
C ARG A 372 -2.56 13.02 -18.90
N GLU A 373 -2.31 14.33 -18.95
CA GLU A 373 -3.22 15.34 -18.42
C GLU A 373 -4.56 15.33 -19.16
N SER A 374 -4.58 15.07 -20.46
CA SER A 374 -5.82 14.93 -21.23
C SER A 374 -6.67 13.70 -20.79
N LEU A 375 -6.06 12.77 -20.04
CA LEU A 375 -6.71 11.60 -19.42
C LEU A 375 -6.93 11.80 -17.90
N ASP A 376 -6.86 13.02 -17.41
CA ASP A 376 -7.00 13.37 -15.98
C ASP A 376 -6.05 12.62 -15.04
N SER A 377 -4.82 12.30 -15.50
CA SER A 377 -3.83 11.59 -14.67
C SER A 377 -3.43 12.38 -13.43
N LYS A 378 -3.57 11.73 -12.27
CA LYS A 378 -3.24 12.32 -10.97
C LYS A 378 -1.75 12.28 -10.66
N THR A 379 -0.99 11.38 -11.30
CA THR A 379 0.44 11.14 -11.00
C THR A 379 1.37 11.64 -12.11
N ALA A 380 0.85 11.98 -13.28
CA ALA A 380 1.68 12.41 -14.43
C ALA A 380 2.56 13.63 -14.13
N PRO A 381 2.09 14.70 -13.47
CA PRO A 381 2.96 15.84 -13.17
C PRO A 381 4.18 15.48 -12.32
N ASP A 382 3.99 14.73 -11.22
CA ASP A 382 5.10 14.29 -10.36
C ASP A 382 6.09 13.37 -11.11
N LEU A 383 5.61 12.50 -12.00
CA LEU A 383 6.46 11.63 -12.82
C LEU A 383 7.21 12.40 -13.91
N ALA A 384 6.57 13.38 -14.56
CA ALA A 384 7.20 14.25 -15.52
C ALA A 384 8.33 15.05 -14.86
N ASP A 385 8.07 15.61 -13.69
CA ASP A 385 9.09 16.33 -12.91
C ASP A 385 10.23 15.41 -12.49
N CYS A 386 9.98 14.18 -12.08
CA CYS A 386 11.03 13.19 -11.84
C CYS A 386 11.90 12.96 -13.09
N MET A 387 11.29 12.78 -14.27
CA MET A 387 12.04 12.59 -15.51
C MET A 387 12.88 13.85 -15.85
N ARG A 388 12.30 15.05 -15.67
CA ARG A 388 13.01 16.33 -15.88
C ARG A 388 14.25 16.47 -15.01
N VAL A 389 14.18 16.00 -13.75
CA VAL A 389 15.34 16.03 -12.84
C VAL A 389 16.54 15.29 -13.44
N PHE A 390 16.35 14.11 -14.02
CA PHE A 390 17.43 13.32 -14.64
C PHE A 390 17.89 13.94 -15.96
N VAL A 391 16.95 14.30 -16.85
CA VAL A 391 17.28 14.87 -18.17
C VAL A 391 18.00 16.20 -18.05
N SER A 392 17.65 17.06 -17.07
CA SER A 392 18.31 18.34 -16.86
C SER A 392 19.78 18.23 -16.46
N LYS A 393 20.21 17.14 -15.86
CA LYS A 393 21.58 16.90 -15.39
C LYS A 393 22.49 16.24 -16.45
N THR A 394 21.95 15.86 -17.61
CA THR A 394 22.67 15.11 -18.65
C THR A 394 22.56 15.79 -20.02
N GLN A 395 23.33 15.36 -21.00
CA GLN A 395 23.29 15.94 -22.37
C GLN A 395 22.37 15.12 -23.31
N THR A 396 22.12 13.85 -22.96
CA THR A 396 21.36 12.91 -23.79
C THR A 396 20.39 12.11 -22.92
N LEU A 397 19.37 11.50 -23.54
CA LEU A 397 18.43 10.61 -22.89
C LEU A 397 19.14 9.36 -22.34
N ASP A 398 20.12 8.81 -23.05
CA ASP A 398 20.94 7.69 -22.57
C ASP A 398 21.66 8.02 -21.26
N GLY A 399 22.24 9.22 -21.16
CA GLY A 399 22.85 9.72 -19.94
C GLY A 399 21.85 9.82 -18.79
N ALA A 400 20.62 10.28 -19.06
CA ALA A 400 19.57 10.38 -18.05
C ALA A 400 19.12 9.01 -17.54
N ILE A 401 18.96 8.03 -18.42
CA ILE A 401 18.64 6.63 -18.07
C ILE A 401 19.75 6.03 -17.20
N SER A 402 21.01 6.16 -17.63
CA SER A 402 22.16 5.64 -16.88
C SER A 402 22.28 6.28 -15.50
N TYR A 403 22.01 7.58 -15.39
CA TYR A 403 22.05 8.30 -14.12
C TYR A 403 20.92 7.85 -13.17
N ALA A 404 19.72 7.66 -13.71
CA ALA A 404 18.60 7.10 -12.94
C ALA A 404 18.90 5.67 -12.44
N GLN A 405 19.45 4.81 -13.31
CA GLN A 405 19.86 3.45 -12.95
C GLN A 405 20.90 3.47 -11.82
N HIS A 406 21.88 4.36 -11.87
CA HIS A 406 22.90 4.48 -10.83
C HIS A 406 22.31 4.90 -9.49
N LEU A 407 21.44 5.92 -9.45
CA LEU A 407 20.80 6.38 -8.22
C LEU A 407 19.97 5.28 -7.56
N PHE A 408 19.15 4.57 -8.34
CA PHE A 408 18.23 3.57 -7.81
C PHE A 408 18.87 2.18 -7.59
N SER A 409 20.13 1.97 -8.01
CA SER A 409 20.88 0.75 -7.72
C SER A 409 21.58 0.77 -6.35
N SER A 410 21.75 1.95 -5.74
CA SER A 410 22.34 2.09 -4.41
C SER A 410 21.34 1.63 -3.35
N THR A 411 21.65 0.53 -2.66
CA THR A 411 20.81 -0.04 -1.60
C THR A 411 21.43 0.11 -0.20
N GLU A 412 22.63 0.69 -0.10
CA GLU A 412 23.38 0.85 1.15
C GLU A 412 23.74 2.33 1.37
N GLY A 413 22.77 3.10 1.79
CA GLY A 413 22.94 4.52 2.17
C GLY A 413 22.79 4.74 3.66
N GLU A 414 23.47 5.76 4.19
CA GLU A 414 23.36 6.19 5.58
C GLU A 414 22.04 6.91 5.85
N ILE A 415 21.44 7.47 4.78
CA ILE A 415 20.19 8.25 4.84
C ILE A 415 19.18 7.63 3.90
N ARG A 416 17.96 7.48 4.40
CA ARG A 416 16.85 6.93 3.63
C ARG A 416 15.96 8.03 3.06
N PHE A 417 15.77 8.00 1.75
CA PHE A 417 14.82 8.84 1.04
C PHE A 417 13.58 8.01 0.69
N LEU A 418 12.41 8.40 1.24
CA LEU A 418 11.20 7.59 1.20
C LEU A 418 9.99 8.45 0.80
N SER A 419 9.10 7.91 -0.02
CA SER A 419 7.76 8.50 -0.12
C SER A 419 6.96 8.25 1.17
N GLY A 420 5.98 9.09 1.46
CA GLY A 420 5.08 8.93 2.61
C GLY A 420 4.44 7.54 2.67
N HIS A 421 4.05 6.99 1.52
CA HIS A 421 3.50 5.63 1.44
C HIS A 421 4.50 4.54 1.84
N ARG A 422 5.78 4.70 1.47
CA ARG A 422 6.86 3.75 1.79
C ARG A 422 7.31 3.85 3.25
N SER A 423 7.12 5.00 3.89
CA SER A 423 7.48 5.19 5.29
C SER A 423 6.50 4.50 6.25
N LYS A 424 5.30 4.11 5.78
CA LYS A 424 4.32 3.42 6.63
C LYS A 424 4.88 2.11 7.17
N GLY A 425 4.76 1.91 8.47
CA GLY A 425 5.31 0.74 9.18
C GLY A 425 6.77 0.90 9.63
N LEU A 426 7.50 1.88 9.10
CA LEU A 426 8.86 2.19 9.51
C LEU A 426 8.89 3.24 10.63
N GLU A 427 10.03 3.36 11.28
CA GLU A 427 10.30 4.38 12.31
C GLU A 427 11.77 4.76 12.28
N PHE A 428 12.09 6.01 12.60
CA PHE A 428 13.43 6.59 12.55
C PHE A 428 13.63 7.49 13.75
N ASP A 429 14.87 7.68 14.18
CA ASP A 429 15.17 8.64 15.26
C ASP A 429 14.92 10.07 14.77
N HIS A 430 15.34 10.37 13.53
CA HIS A 430 15.23 11.70 12.94
C HIS A 430 14.50 11.64 11.59
N VAL A 431 13.47 12.49 11.43
CA VAL A 431 12.71 12.58 10.17
C VAL A 431 12.73 14.03 9.66
N TYR A 432 13.12 14.17 8.41
CA TYR A 432 12.92 15.39 7.65
C TYR A 432 11.68 15.23 6.79
N HIS A 433 10.66 16.05 7.03
CA HIS A 433 9.45 16.10 6.21
C HIS A 433 9.63 17.18 5.15
N LEU A 434 9.93 16.75 3.92
CA LEU A 434 10.20 17.63 2.79
C LEU A 434 8.88 18.11 2.17
N ASP A 435 8.80 19.43 1.94
CA ASP A 435 7.67 20.11 1.27
C ASP A 435 6.30 19.81 1.86
N HIS A 436 6.18 19.74 3.19
CA HIS A 436 4.93 19.42 3.87
C HIS A 436 3.77 20.36 3.49
N GLU A 437 4.06 21.61 3.14
CA GLU A 437 3.06 22.62 2.73
C GLU A 437 2.40 22.27 1.39
N SER A 438 3.02 21.42 0.56
CA SER A 438 2.48 20.98 -0.73
C SER A 438 1.40 19.89 -0.58
N ILE A 439 1.26 19.31 0.60
CA ILE A 439 0.29 18.25 0.89
C ILE A 439 -1.11 18.87 0.94
N LYS A 440 -2.03 18.28 0.18
CA LYS A 440 -3.42 18.75 0.14
C LYS A 440 -4.13 18.48 1.47
N THR A 441 -5.14 19.31 1.77
CA THR A 441 -5.97 19.16 2.98
C THR A 441 -7.20 18.28 2.76
N SER A 442 -7.28 17.58 1.62
CA SER A 442 -8.42 16.76 1.22
C SER A 442 -7.98 15.36 0.77
N GLY A 443 -8.93 14.46 0.66
CA GLY A 443 -8.68 13.07 0.27
C GLY A 443 -7.85 12.33 1.31
N GLN A 444 -6.87 11.55 0.88
CA GLN A 444 -5.96 10.80 1.76
C GLN A 444 -4.69 11.58 2.16
N ASP A 445 -4.47 12.76 1.62
CA ASP A 445 -3.27 13.54 1.89
C ASP A 445 -3.10 13.91 3.37
N PRO A 446 -4.17 14.27 4.14
CA PRO A 446 -4.06 14.44 5.60
C PRO A 446 -3.53 13.20 6.32
N ASN A 447 -3.96 12.00 5.91
CA ASN A 447 -3.48 10.74 6.47
C ASN A 447 -2.00 10.50 6.12
N ILE A 448 -1.57 10.87 4.92
CA ILE A 448 -0.16 10.78 4.52
C ILE A 448 0.70 11.72 5.37
N HIS A 449 0.24 12.95 5.60
CA HIS A 449 0.89 13.90 6.50
C HIS A 449 1.05 13.30 7.90
N TYR A 450 -0.03 12.80 8.48
CA TYR A 450 0.00 12.13 9.78
C TYR A 450 0.94 10.92 9.80
N VAL A 451 0.92 10.09 8.74
CA VAL A 451 1.86 8.96 8.64
C VAL A 451 3.29 9.45 8.69
N ILE A 452 3.66 10.47 7.91
CA ILE A 452 5.03 11.00 7.89
C ILE A 452 5.40 11.56 9.27
N ASP A 453 4.58 12.43 9.82
CA ASP A 453 4.83 13.13 11.09
C ASP A 453 4.91 12.20 12.30
N THR A 454 4.38 10.99 12.19
CA THR A 454 4.44 9.98 13.26
C THR A 454 5.53 8.91 13.03
N ARG A 455 6.47 9.13 12.10
CA ARG A 455 7.62 8.24 11.92
C ARG A 455 8.77 8.51 12.90
N PRO A 456 9.02 9.77 13.35
CA PRO A 456 10.16 10.05 14.21
C PRO A 456 9.95 9.53 15.63
N LYS A 457 11.07 9.07 16.23
CA LYS A 457 11.19 8.72 17.65
C LYS A 457 11.76 9.86 18.47
N GLU A 458 12.46 10.82 17.85
CA GLU A 458 13.13 11.93 18.54
C GLU A 458 12.83 13.29 17.90
N THR A 459 13.14 13.48 16.61
CA THR A 459 13.02 14.79 15.97
C THR A 459 12.26 14.74 14.65
N LEU A 460 11.40 15.74 14.46
CA LEU A 460 10.75 16.06 13.19
C LEU A 460 11.25 17.42 12.71
N THR A 461 11.77 17.49 11.50
CA THR A 461 12.20 18.74 10.88
C THR A 461 11.47 18.97 9.56
N TYR A 462 10.75 20.07 9.46
CA TYR A 462 10.11 20.48 8.21
C TYR A 462 11.11 21.26 7.37
N ILE A 463 11.36 20.79 6.16
CA ILE A 463 12.27 21.44 5.20
C ILE A 463 11.57 21.69 3.87
N LYS A 464 12.11 22.64 3.10
CA LYS A 464 11.62 22.95 1.75
C LYS A 464 12.69 22.56 0.73
N SER A 465 12.23 22.03 -0.41
CA SER A 465 13.11 21.91 -1.57
C SER A 465 13.49 23.32 -2.06
N HIS A 466 14.75 23.51 -2.38
CA HIS A 466 15.17 24.71 -3.10
C HIS A 466 14.67 24.58 -4.55
N HIS A 467 13.86 25.55 -4.99
CA HIS A 467 13.35 25.65 -6.37
C HIS A 467 14.45 26.04 -7.34
#